data_daf55510c48189581df317dee9767074
#
_entry.id   daf55510c48189581df317dee9767074
#
_cell.length_a   1.000
_cell.length_b   1.000
_cell.length_c   1.000
_cell.angle_alpha   90.00
_cell.angle_beta   90.00
_cell.angle_gamma   90.00
#
_symmetry.space_group_name_H-M   'P 1'
#
loop_
_entity.id
_entity.type
_entity.pdbx_description
1 polymer ?
#
loop_
_entity_poly.entity_id
_entity_poly.type
_entity_poly.pdbx_seq_one_letter_code
_entity_poly.pdbx_strand_id
1 'polypeptide(L)'
;MENIDFGILFQGIGTMIESGWFLACARVFLILLGFLLIYLGWKGILEPMVMIPMGLGMIAINCGTLIMPDGNLGNLFLDPMLSDTDELMNTMQIDFLQPVYTLTFSNGLIACFVFMGIGTLLDVGFLLQKPFASLFLALCGELGTFLTLPIANALGLSAQESASVAMVGGADGPMVLFTSLALAKHLFVPITVVAYLYLGLTYGGYPYLVKLLIPKRLRSIKMTVKKAPKNYDAKVKLAFAAVLCAVLCFLFPVASPLFFSLFLGVAVRESGMKHIYDFVSGPLLYGSTFMLGLLLGVLCDAHLLLDPKILKLLILGMLALLLSGIGGILGGYIMYYIKKGNYNPVIGLSLIHI
;
A
#
# COMPACT_ATOMS: atom_id res chain seq x y z
N MET A 1 -9.76 -43.66 -31.70
CA MET A 1 -9.81 -42.94 -30.42
C MET A 1 -8.56 -42.11 -30.40
N GLU A 2 -8.69 -40.82 -30.69
CA GLU A 2 -7.59 -39.88 -30.50
C GLU A 2 -7.22 -39.93 -29.03
N ASN A 3 -5.95 -40.16 -28.74
CA ASN A 3 -5.44 -40.07 -27.39
C ASN A 3 -5.72 -38.66 -26.88
N ILE A 4 -6.64 -38.53 -25.92
CA ILE A 4 -6.89 -37.28 -25.23
C ILE A 4 -5.58 -36.94 -24.50
N ASP A 5 -4.86 -35.98 -25.00
CA ASP A 5 -3.66 -35.50 -24.34
C ASP A 5 -4.09 -34.77 -23.04
N PHE A 6 -3.86 -35.42 -21.93
CA PHE A 6 -4.17 -34.89 -20.60
C PHE A 6 -3.44 -33.60 -20.32
N GLY A 7 -2.30 -33.32 -20.99
CA GLY A 7 -1.59 -32.05 -20.90
C GLY A 7 -2.42 -30.87 -21.45
N ILE A 8 -3.18 -31.09 -22.53
CA ILE A 8 -4.07 -30.08 -23.12
C ILE A 8 -5.29 -29.85 -22.21
N LEU A 9 -5.78 -30.91 -21.55
CA LEU A 9 -6.94 -30.79 -20.65
C LEU A 9 -6.61 -30.05 -19.34
N PHE A 10 -5.38 -30.17 -18.84
CA PHE A 10 -4.91 -29.59 -17.59
C PHE A 10 -3.72 -28.65 -17.86
N GLN A 11 -3.94 -27.63 -18.67
CA GLN A 11 -2.90 -26.70 -19.15
C GLN A 11 -2.07 -26.10 -18.01
N GLY A 12 -2.69 -25.72 -16.90
CA GLY A 12 -1.98 -25.15 -15.74
C GLY A 12 -0.94 -26.12 -15.12
N ILE A 13 -1.19 -27.43 -15.14
CA ILE A 13 -0.23 -28.45 -14.70
C ILE A 13 0.87 -28.63 -15.75
N GLY A 14 0.50 -28.66 -17.04
CA GLY A 14 1.43 -28.74 -18.16
C GLY A 14 2.43 -27.59 -18.14
N THR A 15 1.93 -26.36 -18.05
CA THR A 15 2.78 -25.14 -17.99
C THR A 15 3.68 -25.11 -16.74
N MET A 16 3.24 -25.69 -15.63
CA MET A 16 4.07 -25.78 -14.42
C MET A 16 5.27 -26.71 -14.61
N ILE A 17 5.08 -27.81 -15.36
CA ILE A 17 6.14 -28.78 -15.67
C ILE A 17 7.11 -28.21 -16.72
N GLU A 18 6.58 -27.56 -17.76
CA GLU A 18 7.37 -27.02 -18.88
C GLU A 18 8.13 -25.73 -18.53
N SER A 19 7.67 -24.94 -17.56
CA SER A 19 8.28 -23.67 -17.15
C SER A 19 9.64 -23.78 -16.47
N GLY A 20 10.15 -24.99 -16.26
CA GLY A 20 11.42 -25.26 -15.61
C GLY A 20 11.32 -25.26 -14.08
N TRP A 21 12.21 -26.05 -13.45
CA TRP A 21 12.17 -26.34 -12.01
C TRP A 21 12.17 -25.09 -11.11
N PHE A 22 12.96 -24.08 -11.46
CA PHE A 22 13.10 -22.87 -10.64
C PHE A 22 11.81 -22.03 -10.62
N LEU A 23 11.21 -21.81 -11.79
CA LEU A 23 9.94 -21.07 -11.90
C LEU A 23 8.78 -21.85 -11.29
N ALA A 24 8.73 -23.17 -11.48
CA ALA A 24 7.73 -24.02 -10.84
C ALA A 24 7.78 -23.95 -9.31
N CYS A 25 8.99 -24.02 -8.72
CA CYS A 25 9.16 -23.85 -7.27
C CYS A 25 8.70 -22.48 -6.79
N ALA A 26 9.00 -21.40 -7.52
CA ALA A 26 8.57 -20.06 -7.18
C ALA A 26 7.04 -19.91 -7.23
N ARG A 27 6.37 -20.48 -8.23
CA ARG A 27 4.90 -20.52 -8.31
C ARG A 27 4.28 -21.27 -7.14
N VAL A 28 4.80 -22.45 -6.82
CA VAL A 28 4.34 -23.22 -5.63
C VAL A 28 4.53 -22.40 -4.35
N PHE A 29 5.68 -21.72 -4.20
CA PHE A 29 5.92 -20.85 -3.06
C PHE A 29 4.90 -19.72 -2.97
N LEU A 30 4.59 -19.04 -4.07
CA LEU A 30 3.60 -17.95 -4.10
C LEU A 30 2.18 -18.46 -3.86
N ILE A 31 1.81 -19.63 -4.36
CA ILE A 31 0.53 -20.26 -4.05
C ILE A 31 0.41 -20.53 -2.54
N LEU A 32 1.45 -21.11 -1.92
CA LEU A 32 1.47 -21.35 -0.48
C LEU A 32 1.45 -20.06 0.32
N LEU A 33 2.16 -19.03 -0.15
CA LEU A 33 2.11 -17.69 0.44
C LEU A 33 0.70 -17.08 0.33
N GLY A 34 0.03 -17.27 -0.80
CA GLY A 34 -1.36 -16.82 -0.98
C GLY A 34 -2.32 -17.47 0.03
N PHE A 35 -2.22 -18.79 0.25
CA PHE A 35 -2.98 -19.48 1.30
C PHE A 35 -2.65 -18.96 2.69
N LEU A 36 -1.39 -18.68 2.97
CA LEU A 36 -0.95 -18.09 4.25
C LEU A 36 -1.56 -16.70 4.45
N LEU A 37 -1.55 -15.83 3.42
CA LEU A 37 -2.16 -14.50 3.49
C LEU A 37 -3.66 -14.57 3.77
N ILE A 38 -4.39 -15.47 3.11
CA ILE A 38 -5.81 -15.71 3.37
C ILE A 38 -6.03 -16.15 4.81
N TYR A 39 -5.24 -17.11 5.29
CA TYR A 39 -5.34 -17.61 6.66
C TYR A 39 -5.08 -16.54 7.70
N LEU A 40 -4.01 -15.74 7.52
CA LEU A 40 -3.64 -14.67 8.46
C LEU A 40 -4.65 -13.51 8.40
N GLY A 41 -5.19 -13.20 7.23
CA GLY A 41 -6.28 -12.23 7.06
C GLY A 41 -7.56 -12.71 7.75
N TRP A 42 -7.96 -13.98 7.54
CA TRP A 42 -9.13 -14.55 8.21
C TRP A 42 -8.99 -14.58 9.75
N LYS A 43 -7.80 -14.81 10.26
CA LYS A 43 -7.49 -14.73 11.70
C LYS A 43 -7.47 -13.29 12.25
N GLY A 44 -7.53 -12.27 11.39
CA GLY A 44 -7.38 -10.86 11.80
C GLY A 44 -5.98 -10.50 12.30
N ILE A 45 -4.96 -11.32 11.97
CA ILE A 45 -3.55 -11.03 12.26
C ILE A 45 -3.02 -10.01 11.26
N LEU A 46 -3.44 -10.10 10.01
CA LEU A 46 -3.18 -9.13 8.95
C LEU A 46 -4.49 -8.44 8.54
N GLU A 47 -4.40 -7.35 7.79
CA GLU A 47 -5.55 -6.59 7.29
C GLU A 47 -6.39 -7.47 6.33
N PRO A 48 -7.58 -7.92 6.73
CA PRO A 48 -8.33 -8.91 5.95
C PRO A 48 -8.82 -8.38 4.60
N MET A 49 -9.15 -7.08 4.52
CA MET A 49 -9.73 -6.47 3.32
C MET A 49 -8.77 -6.44 2.13
N VAL A 50 -7.47 -6.39 2.40
CA VAL A 50 -6.43 -6.42 1.37
C VAL A 50 -5.86 -7.84 1.21
N MET A 51 -5.57 -8.51 2.33
CA MET A 51 -4.83 -9.78 2.32
C MET A 51 -5.63 -10.96 1.76
N ILE A 52 -6.94 -11.02 2.00
CA ILE A 52 -7.77 -12.10 1.47
C ILE A 52 -7.88 -12.02 -0.06
N PRO A 53 -8.32 -10.89 -0.67
CA PRO A 53 -8.37 -10.80 -2.11
C PRO A 53 -6.99 -10.88 -2.77
N MET A 54 -5.95 -10.33 -2.14
CA MET A 54 -4.57 -10.44 -2.60
C MET A 54 -4.09 -11.90 -2.60
N GLY A 55 -4.37 -12.66 -1.55
CA GLY A 55 -4.01 -14.08 -1.48
C GLY A 55 -4.73 -14.91 -2.55
N LEU A 56 -6.03 -14.66 -2.79
CA LEU A 56 -6.79 -15.32 -3.85
C LEU A 56 -6.25 -14.96 -5.24
N GLY A 57 -5.97 -13.69 -5.51
CA GLY A 57 -5.38 -13.25 -6.77
C GLY A 57 -4.01 -13.90 -7.02
N MET A 58 -3.15 -13.94 -5.99
CA MET A 58 -1.83 -14.58 -6.05
C MET A 58 -1.92 -16.09 -6.34
N ILE A 59 -2.87 -16.79 -5.75
CA ILE A 59 -3.11 -18.21 -6.06
C ILE A 59 -3.58 -18.35 -7.51
N ALA A 60 -4.58 -17.56 -7.90
CA ALA A 60 -5.21 -17.66 -9.22
C ALA A 60 -4.21 -17.40 -10.36
N ILE A 61 -3.39 -16.35 -10.27
CA ILE A 61 -2.41 -16.03 -11.33
C ILE A 61 -1.33 -17.10 -11.46
N ASN A 62 -0.81 -17.64 -10.34
CA ASN A 62 0.24 -18.65 -10.37
C ASN A 62 -0.26 -20.06 -10.72
N CYS A 63 -1.57 -20.31 -10.56
CA CYS A 63 -2.22 -21.54 -11.05
C CYS A 63 -2.71 -21.42 -12.50
N GLY A 64 -3.16 -20.22 -12.90
CA GLY A 64 -3.85 -19.96 -14.18
C GLY A 64 -2.94 -19.51 -15.32
N THR A 65 -1.68 -19.89 -15.32
CA THR A 65 -0.75 -19.59 -16.41
C THR A 65 -0.97 -20.56 -17.57
N LEU A 66 -0.99 -20.04 -18.78
CA LEU A 66 -1.22 -20.73 -20.03
C LEU A 66 -0.03 -20.57 -20.97
N ILE A 67 0.08 -21.46 -21.96
CA ILE A 67 0.93 -21.24 -23.15
C ILE A 67 0.06 -20.51 -24.17
N MET A 68 0.44 -19.26 -24.46
CA MET A 68 -0.25 -18.42 -25.43
C MET A 68 0.03 -18.89 -26.87
N PRO A 69 -0.77 -18.50 -27.87
CA PRO A 69 -0.57 -18.91 -29.25
C PRO A 69 0.80 -18.52 -29.85
N ASP A 70 1.47 -17.54 -29.28
CA ASP A 70 2.84 -17.12 -29.63
C ASP A 70 3.94 -18.00 -29.01
N GLY A 71 3.55 -19.01 -28.20
CA GLY A 71 4.44 -19.91 -27.48
C GLY A 71 5.00 -19.36 -26.17
N ASN A 72 4.64 -18.15 -25.77
CA ASN A 72 5.04 -17.57 -24.50
C ASN A 72 4.09 -17.96 -23.37
N LEU A 73 4.60 -17.90 -22.14
CA LEU A 73 3.77 -18.06 -20.94
C LEU A 73 2.97 -16.76 -20.70
N GLY A 74 1.68 -16.88 -20.56
CA GLY A 74 0.78 -15.76 -20.31
C GLY A 74 -0.37 -16.17 -19.38
N ASN A 75 -1.33 -15.28 -19.21
CA ASN A 75 -2.52 -15.51 -18.40
C ASN A 75 -3.72 -14.76 -19.00
N LEU A 76 -4.94 -15.05 -18.51
CA LEU A 76 -6.19 -14.39 -18.91
C LEU A 76 -6.70 -13.41 -17.86
N PHE A 77 -5.86 -12.95 -16.94
CA PHE A 77 -6.24 -12.01 -15.89
C PHE A 77 -5.92 -10.59 -16.28
N LEU A 78 -4.65 -10.28 -16.53
CA LEU A 78 -4.18 -8.98 -16.98
C LEU A 78 -2.72 -9.05 -17.45
N ASP A 79 -2.33 -8.14 -18.35
CA ASP A 79 -0.95 -7.87 -18.70
C ASP A 79 -0.58 -6.43 -18.27
N PRO A 80 0.32 -6.26 -17.27
CA PRO A 80 0.69 -4.96 -16.78
C PRO A 80 1.67 -4.20 -17.69
N MET A 81 2.26 -4.85 -18.68
CA MET A 81 3.33 -4.28 -19.54
C MET A 81 2.82 -3.74 -20.87
N LEU A 82 1.54 -3.96 -21.19
CA LEU A 82 0.95 -3.48 -22.44
C LEU A 82 0.99 -1.95 -22.53
N SER A 83 1.59 -1.44 -23.60
CA SER A 83 1.69 -0.02 -23.89
C SER A 83 1.13 0.36 -25.25
N ASP A 84 0.98 -0.60 -26.17
CA ASP A 84 0.38 -0.38 -27.48
C ASP A 84 -1.15 -0.28 -27.38
N THR A 85 -1.74 0.73 -28.01
CA THR A 85 -3.17 1.02 -27.90
C THR A 85 -4.04 -0.04 -28.58
N ASP A 86 -3.62 -0.58 -29.73
CA ASP A 86 -4.39 -1.56 -30.48
C ASP A 86 -4.36 -2.93 -29.78
N GLU A 87 -3.19 -3.30 -29.26
CA GLU A 87 -3.01 -4.51 -28.46
C GLU A 87 -3.78 -4.43 -27.14
N LEU A 88 -3.74 -3.27 -26.47
CA LEU A 88 -4.50 -3.02 -25.24
C LEU A 88 -6.01 -3.18 -25.45
N MET A 89 -6.55 -2.66 -26.56
CA MET A 89 -7.97 -2.79 -26.88
C MET A 89 -8.40 -4.24 -27.07
N ASN A 90 -7.55 -5.06 -27.70
CA ASN A 90 -7.81 -6.49 -27.86
C ASN A 90 -7.73 -7.23 -26.52
N THR A 91 -6.71 -6.95 -25.72
CA THR A 91 -6.48 -7.59 -24.42
C THR A 91 -7.58 -7.20 -23.42
N MET A 92 -8.09 -5.97 -23.46
CA MET A 92 -9.22 -5.54 -22.61
C MET A 92 -10.51 -6.34 -22.87
N GLN A 93 -10.64 -6.99 -24.02
CA GLN A 93 -11.80 -7.85 -24.33
C GLN A 93 -11.60 -9.30 -23.89
N ILE A 94 -10.36 -9.73 -23.68
CA ILE A 94 -9.99 -11.10 -23.38
C ILE A 94 -9.67 -11.26 -21.90
N ASP A 95 -8.83 -10.35 -21.35
CA ASP A 95 -8.34 -10.44 -19.99
C ASP A 95 -9.33 -9.88 -18.99
N PHE A 96 -9.73 -10.71 -18.04
CA PHE A 96 -10.81 -10.45 -17.09
C PHE A 96 -10.64 -9.14 -16.27
N LEU A 97 -9.45 -8.86 -15.78
CA LEU A 97 -9.17 -7.70 -14.93
C LEU A 97 -8.50 -6.53 -15.66
N GLN A 98 -8.12 -6.69 -16.92
CA GLN A 98 -7.44 -5.65 -17.68
C GLN A 98 -8.22 -4.33 -17.72
N PRO A 99 -9.54 -4.29 -17.94
CA PRO A 99 -10.30 -3.04 -17.91
C PRO A 99 -10.19 -2.34 -16.56
N VAL A 100 -10.33 -3.08 -15.45
CA VAL A 100 -10.23 -2.52 -14.10
C VAL A 100 -8.82 -2.01 -13.84
N TYR A 101 -7.80 -2.80 -14.19
CA TYR A 101 -6.40 -2.42 -14.04
C TYR A 101 -6.10 -1.12 -14.82
N THR A 102 -6.42 -1.09 -16.10
CA THR A 102 -6.10 0.04 -16.98
C THR A 102 -6.84 1.32 -16.58
N LEU A 103 -8.14 1.22 -16.24
CA LEU A 103 -8.96 2.39 -15.95
C LEU A 103 -8.82 2.92 -14.53
N THR A 104 -8.33 2.10 -13.58
CA THR A 104 -8.33 2.52 -12.17
C THR A 104 -6.97 2.40 -11.49
N PHE A 105 -6.20 1.35 -11.78
CA PHE A 105 -4.95 1.08 -11.07
C PHE A 105 -3.77 1.77 -11.74
N SER A 106 -3.58 1.56 -13.04
CA SER A 106 -2.43 2.07 -13.80
C SER A 106 -2.38 3.60 -13.93
N ASN A 107 -3.50 4.29 -13.67
CA ASN A 107 -3.58 5.76 -13.66
C ASN A 107 -3.65 6.35 -12.25
N GLY A 108 -3.60 5.53 -11.19
CA GLY A 108 -3.66 5.97 -9.81
C GLY A 108 -5.05 6.35 -9.29
N LEU A 109 -6.13 6.18 -10.06
CA LEU A 109 -7.49 6.55 -9.65
C LEU A 109 -7.96 5.80 -8.40
N ILE A 110 -7.64 4.50 -8.31
CA ILE A 110 -8.01 3.68 -7.15
C ILE A 110 -7.34 4.19 -5.87
N ALA A 111 -6.09 4.67 -5.95
CA ALA A 111 -5.39 5.31 -4.85
C ALA A 111 -6.12 6.60 -4.42
N CYS A 112 -6.57 7.42 -5.37
CA CYS A 112 -7.34 8.62 -5.10
C CYS A 112 -8.66 8.33 -4.38
N PHE A 113 -9.37 7.25 -4.74
CA PHE A 113 -10.59 6.84 -4.05
C PHE A 113 -10.33 6.38 -2.62
N VAL A 114 -9.25 5.63 -2.38
CA VAL A 114 -8.83 5.24 -1.02
C VAL A 114 -8.49 6.49 -0.20
N PHE A 115 -7.72 7.44 -0.76
CA PHE A 115 -7.39 8.71 -0.08
C PHE A 115 -8.63 9.55 0.24
N MET A 116 -9.61 9.60 -0.66
CA MET A 116 -10.88 10.27 -0.41
C MET A 116 -11.62 9.64 0.76
N GLY A 117 -11.68 8.31 0.81
CA GLY A 117 -12.26 7.56 1.94
C GLY A 117 -11.52 7.84 3.26
N ILE A 118 -10.19 7.78 3.26
CA ILE A 118 -9.36 8.12 4.43
C ILE A 118 -9.63 9.57 4.88
N GLY A 119 -9.76 10.50 3.93
CA GLY A 119 -10.08 11.90 4.20
C GLY A 119 -11.37 12.06 5.00
N THR A 120 -12.40 11.24 4.74
CA THR A 120 -13.64 11.26 5.53
C THR A 120 -13.46 10.78 6.97
N LEU A 121 -12.45 9.96 7.24
CA LEU A 121 -12.14 9.45 8.57
C LEU A 121 -11.22 10.39 9.34
N LEU A 122 -10.49 11.26 8.65
CA LEU A 122 -9.49 12.16 9.21
C LEU A 122 -10.13 13.34 9.95
N ASP A 123 -9.87 13.48 11.27
CA ASP A 123 -10.26 14.68 12.02
C ASP A 123 -9.13 15.71 12.07
N VAL A 124 -9.18 16.68 11.17
CA VAL A 124 -8.20 17.78 11.12
C VAL A 124 -8.19 18.67 12.38
N GLY A 125 -9.19 18.56 13.24
CA GLY A 125 -9.23 19.28 14.52
C GLY A 125 -8.08 18.93 15.46
N PHE A 126 -7.59 17.67 15.43
CA PHE A 126 -6.39 17.26 16.18
C PHE A 126 -5.13 17.93 15.67
N LEU A 127 -4.99 18.04 14.35
CA LEU A 127 -3.86 18.70 13.72
C LEU A 127 -3.80 20.20 14.10
N LEU A 128 -4.96 20.86 14.11
CA LEU A 128 -5.09 22.28 14.50
C LEU A 128 -4.76 22.52 15.97
N GLN A 129 -4.94 21.53 16.85
CA GLN A 129 -4.68 21.69 18.29
C GLN A 129 -3.20 21.62 18.64
N LYS A 130 -2.41 20.77 17.99
CA LYS A 130 -1.00 20.51 18.32
C LYS A 130 -0.14 20.34 17.06
N PRO A 131 -0.09 21.32 16.16
CA PRO A 131 0.53 21.16 14.85
C PRO A 131 2.02 20.79 14.94
N PHE A 132 2.79 21.42 15.82
CA PHE A 132 4.23 21.16 15.95
C PHE A 132 4.54 19.78 16.50
N ALA A 133 3.73 19.26 17.46
CA ALA A 133 3.93 17.93 17.99
C ALA A 133 3.57 16.86 16.95
N SER A 134 2.50 17.07 16.19
CA SER A 134 2.09 16.17 15.11
C SER A 134 3.12 16.16 13.99
N LEU A 135 3.61 17.34 13.56
CA LEU A 135 4.65 17.45 12.54
C LEU A 135 5.96 16.78 12.97
N PHE A 136 6.40 16.99 14.22
CA PHE A 136 7.60 16.37 14.74
C PHE A 136 7.51 14.84 14.75
N LEU A 137 6.38 14.28 15.21
CA LEU A 137 6.19 12.82 15.22
C LEU A 137 6.07 12.26 13.80
N ALA A 138 5.42 12.96 12.88
CA ALA A 138 5.35 12.58 11.48
C ALA A 138 6.77 12.52 10.86
N LEU A 139 7.60 13.55 11.08
CA LEU A 139 9.00 13.54 10.61
C LEU A 139 9.80 12.38 11.19
N CYS A 140 9.59 12.03 12.46
CA CYS A 140 10.22 10.86 13.06
C CYS A 140 9.73 9.55 12.43
N GLY A 141 8.45 9.45 12.10
CA GLY A 141 7.87 8.32 11.40
C GLY A 141 8.40 8.15 9.97
N GLU A 142 8.72 9.25 9.30
CA GLU A 142 9.28 9.27 7.94
C GLU A 142 10.81 9.00 7.90
N LEU A 143 11.48 8.76 9.02
CA LEU A 143 12.91 8.45 9.02
C LEU A 143 13.26 7.24 8.14
N GLY A 144 12.37 6.27 8.00
CA GLY A 144 12.56 5.14 7.09
C GLY A 144 12.64 5.58 5.64
N THR A 145 11.76 6.47 5.19
CA THR A 145 11.79 7.04 3.85
C THR A 145 13.12 7.77 3.60
N PHE A 146 13.52 8.67 4.51
CA PHE A 146 14.75 9.45 4.35
C PHE A 146 16.03 8.61 4.40
N LEU A 147 16.09 7.59 5.24
CA LEU A 147 17.26 6.72 5.37
C LEU A 147 17.35 5.68 4.24
N THR A 148 16.23 5.19 3.75
CA THR A 148 16.22 4.19 2.67
C THR A 148 16.67 4.77 1.34
N LEU A 149 16.40 6.04 1.07
CA LEU A 149 16.79 6.71 -0.19
C LEU A 149 18.31 6.62 -0.46
N PRO A 150 19.21 7.06 0.43
CA PRO A 150 20.66 6.94 0.21
C PRO A 150 21.13 5.47 0.20
N ILE A 151 20.50 4.58 0.95
CA ILE A 151 20.83 3.15 0.96
C ILE A 151 20.48 2.52 -0.40
N ALA A 152 19.31 2.82 -0.93
CA ALA A 152 18.88 2.34 -2.24
C ALA A 152 19.79 2.83 -3.37
N ASN A 153 20.19 4.09 -3.32
CA ASN A 153 21.13 4.67 -4.27
C ASN A 153 22.53 4.01 -4.17
N ALA A 154 23.00 3.72 -2.96
CA ALA A 154 24.26 2.99 -2.74
C ALA A 154 24.22 1.54 -3.26
N LEU A 155 23.03 0.92 -3.33
CA LEU A 155 22.82 -0.41 -3.93
C LEU A 155 22.69 -0.40 -5.46
N GLY A 156 22.90 0.77 -6.10
CA GLY A 156 22.93 0.93 -7.55
C GLY A 156 21.60 1.20 -8.22
N LEU A 157 20.58 1.61 -7.45
CA LEU A 157 19.32 2.11 -8.00
C LEU A 157 19.51 3.59 -8.42
N SER A 158 18.82 4.00 -9.48
CA SER A 158 18.77 5.41 -9.89
C SER A 158 18.10 6.27 -8.80
N ALA A 159 18.28 7.58 -8.85
CA ALA A 159 17.67 8.49 -7.90
C ALA A 159 16.13 8.39 -7.88
N GLN A 160 15.53 8.20 -9.07
CA GLN A 160 14.08 8.05 -9.23
C GLN A 160 13.57 6.72 -8.67
N GLU A 161 14.26 5.62 -8.96
CA GLU A 161 13.96 4.29 -8.42
C GLU A 161 14.15 4.27 -6.89
N SER A 162 15.24 4.88 -6.40
CA SER A 162 15.54 4.99 -4.96
C SER A 162 14.46 5.78 -4.23
N ALA A 163 14.00 6.91 -4.80
CA ALA A 163 12.90 7.69 -4.25
C ALA A 163 11.60 6.88 -4.21
N SER A 164 11.28 6.15 -5.28
CA SER A 164 10.07 5.34 -5.38
C SER A 164 10.03 4.22 -4.33
N VAL A 165 11.13 3.47 -4.15
CA VAL A 165 11.19 2.40 -3.14
C VAL A 165 11.26 2.95 -1.72
N ALA A 166 11.92 4.10 -1.51
CA ALA A 166 12.00 4.74 -0.21
C ALA A 166 10.63 5.16 0.35
N MET A 167 9.69 5.53 -0.53
CA MET A 167 8.32 5.88 -0.14
C MET A 167 7.56 4.74 0.57
N VAL A 168 8.00 3.49 0.42
CA VAL A 168 7.47 2.35 1.20
C VAL A 168 7.62 2.60 2.71
N GLY A 169 8.66 3.33 3.12
CA GLY A 169 8.91 3.70 4.52
C GLY A 169 7.80 4.56 5.14
N GLY A 170 7.12 5.40 4.37
CA GLY A 170 5.97 6.19 4.84
C GLY A 170 4.77 5.35 5.26
N ALA A 171 4.78 4.03 4.99
CA ALA A 171 3.70 3.10 5.29
C ALA A 171 2.33 3.52 4.70
N ASP A 172 2.37 4.24 3.59
CA ASP A 172 1.20 4.74 2.87
C ASP A 172 1.15 4.13 1.47
N GLY A 173 0.36 3.08 1.31
CA GLY A 173 0.24 2.33 0.06
C GLY A 173 -0.14 3.19 -1.15
N PRO A 174 -1.22 3.98 -1.10
CA PRO A 174 -1.60 4.88 -2.18
C PRO A 174 -0.52 5.87 -2.60
N MET A 175 0.26 6.39 -1.65
CA MET A 175 1.37 7.31 -1.95
C MET A 175 2.52 6.58 -2.66
N VAL A 176 2.86 5.36 -2.24
CA VAL A 176 3.85 4.52 -2.91
C VAL A 176 3.43 4.23 -4.34
N LEU A 177 2.16 3.86 -4.54
CA LEU A 177 1.57 3.58 -5.84
C LEU A 177 1.72 4.79 -6.77
N PHE A 178 1.32 5.96 -6.30
CA PHE A 178 1.38 7.19 -7.08
C PHE A 178 2.82 7.62 -7.39
N THR A 179 3.72 7.55 -6.40
CA THR A 179 5.13 7.95 -6.57
C THR A 179 5.87 7.02 -7.51
N SER A 180 5.66 5.71 -7.42
CA SER A 180 6.27 4.75 -8.33
C SER A 180 5.76 4.90 -9.77
N LEU A 181 4.48 5.20 -9.95
CA LEU A 181 3.91 5.51 -11.26
C LEU A 181 4.54 6.77 -11.88
N ALA A 182 4.79 7.80 -11.07
CA ALA A 182 5.34 9.07 -11.54
C ALA A 182 6.85 9.04 -11.79
N LEU A 183 7.62 8.33 -10.95
CA LEU A 183 9.09 8.38 -10.96
C LEU A 183 9.76 7.14 -11.56
N ALA A 184 9.17 5.96 -11.40
CA ALA A 184 9.76 4.69 -11.82
C ALA A 184 8.70 3.74 -12.39
N LYS A 185 8.04 4.16 -13.46
CA LYS A 185 6.93 3.43 -14.09
C LYS A 185 7.26 1.98 -14.42
N HIS A 186 8.50 1.71 -14.86
CA HIS A 186 8.98 0.36 -15.18
C HIS A 186 9.12 -0.56 -13.94
N LEU A 187 9.20 0.02 -12.72
CA LEU A 187 9.21 -0.71 -11.45
C LEU A 187 7.89 -0.53 -10.67
N PHE A 188 6.88 0.08 -11.29
CA PHE A 188 5.60 0.37 -10.64
C PHE A 188 4.96 -0.88 -10.03
N VAL A 189 4.85 -1.96 -10.81
CA VAL A 189 4.26 -3.22 -10.35
C VAL A 189 5.06 -3.83 -9.19
N PRO A 190 6.38 -4.10 -9.35
CA PRO A 190 7.16 -4.68 -8.24
C PRO A 190 7.15 -3.84 -6.96
N ILE A 191 7.36 -2.53 -7.07
CA ILE A 191 7.37 -1.65 -5.89
C ILE A 191 6.02 -1.66 -5.18
N THR A 192 4.93 -1.63 -5.94
CA THR A 192 3.58 -1.61 -5.38
C THR A 192 3.24 -2.93 -4.68
N VAL A 193 3.55 -4.07 -5.32
CA VAL A 193 3.37 -5.40 -4.72
C VAL A 193 4.15 -5.51 -3.41
N VAL A 194 5.44 -5.14 -3.42
CA VAL A 194 6.31 -5.13 -2.24
C VAL A 194 5.73 -4.26 -1.13
N ALA A 195 5.28 -3.05 -1.45
CA ALA A 195 4.72 -2.12 -0.48
C ALA A 195 3.49 -2.69 0.22
N TYR A 196 2.52 -3.19 -0.53
CA TYR A 196 1.28 -3.68 0.06
C TYR A 196 1.45 -5.01 0.78
N LEU A 197 2.33 -5.91 0.30
CA LEU A 197 2.69 -7.13 1.02
C LEU A 197 3.26 -6.78 2.40
N TYR A 198 4.16 -5.80 2.47
CA TYR A 198 4.78 -5.39 3.73
C TYR A 198 3.88 -4.52 4.60
N LEU A 199 2.98 -3.71 4.03
CA LEU A 199 1.96 -3.02 4.80
C LEU A 199 1.08 -4.02 5.57
N GLY A 200 0.66 -5.11 4.91
CA GLY A 200 -0.02 -6.20 5.60
C GLY A 200 0.82 -6.82 6.72
N LEU A 201 2.11 -7.04 6.46
CA LEU A 201 3.03 -7.61 7.44
C LEU A 201 3.26 -6.67 8.64
N THR A 202 3.32 -5.35 8.44
CA THR A 202 3.50 -4.36 9.52
C THR A 202 2.30 -4.32 10.46
N TYR A 203 1.10 -4.51 9.96
CA TYR A 203 -0.11 -4.61 10.79
C TYR A 203 0.04 -5.68 11.89
N GLY A 204 0.52 -6.87 11.53
CA GLY A 204 0.81 -7.95 12.49
C GLY A 204 2.15 -7.80 13.22
N GLY A 205 3.16 -7.22 12.60
CA GLY A 205 4.55 -7.17 13.08
C GLY A 205 4.86 -6.04 14.06
N TYR A 206 4.29 -4.86 13.87
CA TYR A 206 4.56 -3.70 14.72
C TYR A 206 4.18 -3.88 16.19
N PRO A 207 3.13 -4.61 16.57
CA PRO A 207 2.89 -4.95 17.98
C PRO A 207 4.07 -5.69 18.63
N TYR A 208 4.79 -6.53 17.88
CA TYR A 208 5.99 -7.22 18.38
C TYR A 208 7.18 -6.25 18.49
N LEU A 209 7.36 -5.36 17.50
CA LEU A 209 8.39 -4.32 17.55
C LEU A 209 8.19 -3.40 18.77
N VAL A 210 6.96 -2.99 19.06
CA VAL A 210 6.59 -2.23 20.25
C VAL A 210 6.92 -3.00 21.53
N LYS A 211 6.62 -4.30 21.57
CA LYS A 211 6.94 -5.12 22.75
C LYS A 211 8.45 -5.27 22.97
N LEU A 212 9.22 -5.30 21.90
CA LEU A 212 10.67 -5.43 21.93
C LEU A 212 11.35 -4.12 22.38
N LEU A 213 10.93 -2.99 21.82
CA LEU A 213 11.61 -1.70 22.00
C LEU A 213 11.06 -0.86 23.16
N ILE A 214 9.82 -1.08 23.59
CA ILE A 214 9.20 -0.27 24.64
C ILE A 214 8.89 -1.15 25.85
N PRO A 215 9.49 -0.91 27.03
CA PRO A 215 9.18 -1.65 28.26
C PRO A 215 7.70 -1.57 28.66
N LYS A 216 7.19 -2.64 29.28
CA LYS A 216 5.78 -2.74 29.68
C LYS A 216 5.31 -1.54 30.54
N ARG A 217 6.19 -1.01 31.41
CA ARG A 217 5.93 0.18 32.24
C ARG A 217 5.58 1.43 31.42
N LEU A 218 6.26 1.65 30.29
CA LEU A 218 6.04 2.82 29.44
C LEU A 218 4.84 2.62 28.51
N ARG A 219 4.58 1.39 28.08
CA ARG A 219 3.40 1.06 27.26
C ARG A 219 2.08 1.22 28.04
N SER A 220 2.10 1.08 29.38
CA SER A 220 0.91 1.21 30.23
C SER A 220 0.59 2.64 30.67
N ILE A 221 1.39 3.65 30.24
CA ILE A 221 1.10 5.04 30.57
C ILE A 221 -0.22 5.45 29.91
N LYS A 222 -1.22 5.76 30.76
CA LYS A 222 -2.52 6.28 30.29
C LYS A 222 -2.37 7.75 29.93
N MET A 223 -2.69 8.07 28.68
CA MET A 223 -2.76 9.45 28.21
C MET A 223 -4.08 10.06 28.65
N THR A 224 -4.06 10.85 29.74
CA THR A 224 -5.23 11.63 30.14
C THR A 224 -5.30 12.90 29.32
N VAL A 225 -6.32 13.04 28.50
CA VAL A 225 -6.65 14.30 27.84
C VAL A 225 -7.20 15.24 28.93
N LYS A 226 -6.33 16.07 29.50
CA LYS A 226 -6.66 16.98 30.62
C LYS A 226 -7.68 18.07 30.28
N LYS A 227 -7.98 18.28 29.02
CA LYS A 227 -9.05 19.18 28.52
C LYS A 227 -9.73 18.51 27.34
N ALA A 228 -11.06 18.62 27.29
CA ALA A 228 -11.80 18.27 26.09
C ALA A 228 -11.15 18.99 24.89
N PRO A 229 -10.93 18.31 23.76
CA PRO A 229 -10.36 18.93 22.59
C PRO A 229 -11.19 20.16 22.24
N LYS A 230 -10.51 21.28 21.91
CA LYS A 230 -11.19 22.50 21.46
C LYS A 230 -11.98 22.11 20.21
N ASN A 231 -13.28 22.10 20.32
CA ASN A 231 -14.11 21.70 19.20
C ASN A 231 -14.10 22.86 18.20
N TYR A 232 -13.32 22.73 17.14
CA TYR A 232 -13.33 23.70 16.05
C TYR A 232 -14.65 23.55 15.26
N ASP A 233 -15.24 24.66 14.89
CA ASP A 233 -16.44 24.67 14.05
C ASP A 233 -16.12 23.98 12.71
N ALA A 234 -17.10 23.26 12.17
CA ALA A 234 -16.99 22.57 10.87
C ALA A 234 -16.56 23.52 9.75
N LYS A 235 -17.03 24.78 9.79
CA LYS A 235 -16.62 25.83 8.85
C LYS A 235 -15.12 26.12 8.90
N VAL A 236 -14.53 26.15 10.09
CA VAL A 236 -13.08 26.40 10.27
C VAL A 236 -12.27 25.22 9.74
N LYS A 237 -12.72 24.00 10.03
CA LYS A 237 -12.08 22.78 9.51
C LYS A 237 -12.17 22.69 7.99
N LEU A 238 -13.31 23.01 7.41
CA LEU A 238 -13.52 23.04 5.96
C LEU A 238 -12.64 24.10 5.29
N ALA A 239 -12.60 25.32 5.84
CA ALA A 239 -11.75 26.39 5.33
C ALA A 239 -10.26 26.01 5.41
N PHE A 240 -9.82 25.43 6.52
CA PHE A 240 -8.46 24.93 6.69
C PHE A 240 -8.11 23.85 5.65
N ALA A 241 -9.01 22.88 5.44
CA ALA A 241 -8.81 21.83 4.45
C ALA A 241 -8.70 22.40 3.02
N ALA A 242 -9.55 23.37 2.66
CA ALA A 242 -9.52 24.01 1.35
C ALA A 242 -8.23 24.80 1.11
N VAL A 243 -7.80 25.60 2.11
CA VAL A 243 -6.56 26.39 2.02
C VAL A 243 -5.35 25.45 1.94
N LEU A 244 -5.29 24.42 2.79
CA LEU A 244 -4.17 23.48 2.80
C LEU A 244 -4.12 22.67 1.50
N CYS A 245 -5.26 22.27 0.95
CA CYS A 245 -5.34 21.64 -0.36
C CYS A 245 -4.75 22.54 -1.45
N ALA A 246 -5.17 23.81 -1.51
CA ALA A 246 -4.67 24.75 -2.50
C ALA A 246 -3.15 24.96 -2.38
N VAL A 247 -2.64 25.15 -1.15
CA VAL A 247 -1.21 25.34 -0.90
C VAL A 247 -0.41 24.10 -1.31
N LEU A 248 -0.85 22.89 -0.92
CA LEU A 248 -0.12 21.66 -1.23
C LEU A 248 -0.17 21.32 -2.73
N CYS A 249 -1.30 21.53 -3.38
CA CYS A 249 -1.42 21.36 -4.84
C CYS A 249 -0.53 22.34 -5.60
N PHE A 250 -0.40 23.58 -5.10
CA PHE A 250 0.49 24.58 -5.69
C PHE A 250 1.97 24.25 -5.50
N LEU A 251 2.35 23.77 -4.31
CA LEU A 251 3.74 23.39 -4.00
C LEU A 251 4.16 22.09 -4.67
N PHE A 252 3.25 21.14 -4.79
CA PHE A 252 3.53 19.78 -5.32
C PHE A 252 2.52 19.38 -6.39
N PRO A 253 2.57 19.99 -7.59
CA PRO A 253 1.58 19.76 -8.65
C PRO A 253 1.48 18.30 -9.08
N VAL A 254 2.57 17.54 -9.05
CA VAL A 254 2.58 16.12 -9.41
C VAL A 254 1.71 15.29 -8.47
N ALA A 255 1.68 15.61 -7.18
CA ALA A 255 0.89 14.92 -6.16
C ALA A 255 -0.53 15.52 -5.95
N SER A 256 -0.91 16.53 -6.75
CA SER A 256 -2.21 17.20 -6.65
C SER A 256 -3.41 16.27 -6.65
N PRO A 257 -3.48 15.19 -7.45
CA PRO A 257 -4.63 14.29 -7.42
C PRO A 257 -4.83 13.63 -6.05
N LEU A 258 -3.75 13.27 -5.34
CA LEU A 258 -3.82 12.69 -4.01
C LEU A 258 -4.28 13.71 -2.97
N PHE A 259 -3.67 14.90 -2.95
CA PHE A 259 -4.06 15.97 -2.03
C PHE A 259 -5.51 16.38 -2.25
N PHE A 260 -5.91 16.58 -3.51
CA PHE A 260 -7.30 16.87 -3.85
C PHE A 260 -8.25 15.80 -3.30
N SER A 261 -7.96 14.53 -3.51
CA SER A 261 -8.81 13.43 -3.06
C SER A 261 -8.91 13.38 -1.53
N LEU A 262 -7.79 13.53 -0.82
CA LEU A 262 -7.76 13.55 0.65
C LEU A 262 -8.61 14.69 1.21
N PHE A 263 -8.39 15.92 0.73
CA PHE A 263 -9.11 17.08 1.23
C PHE A 263 -10.55 17.14 0.76
N LEU A 264 -10.89 16.54 -0.38
CA LEU A 264 -12.27 16.33 -0.78
C LEU A 264 -13.00 15.44 0.22
N GLY A 265 -12.36 14.35 0.68
CA GLY A 265 -12.88 13.52 1.76
C GLY A 265 -13.12 14.30 3.06
N VAL A 266 -12.15 15.11 3.48
CA VAL A 266 -12.30 15.99 4.65
C VAL A 266 -13.45 16.98 4.45
N ALA A 267 -13.58 17.58 3.26
CA ALA A 267 -14.67 18.51 2.94
C ALA A 267 -16.03 17.82 2.99
N VAL A 268 -16.15 16.60 2.47
CA VAL A 268 -17.39 15.78 2.56
C VAL A 268 -17.75 15.54 4.03
N ARG A 269 -16.79 15.18 4.87
CA ARG A 269 -17.02 15.00 6.31
C ARG A 269 -17.57 16.26 6.98
N GLU A 270 -16.91 17.39 6.79
CA GLU A 270 -17.23 18.63 7.50
C GLU A 270 -18.42 19.40 6.88
N SER A 271 -18.84 19.04 5.66
CA SER A 271 -19.97 19.68 4.96
C SER A 271 -21.35 19.27 5.48
N GLY A 272 -21.43 18.17 6.26
CA GLY A 272 -22.70 17.61 6.72
C GLY A 272 -23.52 16.86 5.67
N MET A 273 -22.98 16.59 4.49
CA MET A 273 -23.61 15.81 3.42
C MET A 273 -23.65 14.31 3.77
N LYS A 274 -24.56 13.91 4.65
CA LYS A 274 -24.59 12.56 5.24
C LYS A 274 -24.58 11.44 4.20
N HIS A 275 -25.41 11.50 3.15
CA HIS A 275 -25.49 10.44 2.14
C HIS A 275 -24.16 10.26 1.37
N ILE A 276 -23.49 11.37 1.05
CA ILE A 276 -22.17 11.31 0.37
C ILE A 276 -21.11 10.83 1.33
N TYR A 277 -21.13 11.29 2.58
CA TYR A 277 -20.23 10.80 3.63
C TYR A 277 -20.36 9.28 3.82
N ASP A 278 -21.58 8.76 3.98
CA ASP A 278 -21.84 7.32 4.16
C ASP A 278 -21.37 6.51 2.94
N PHE A 279 -21.54 7.03 1.73
CA PHE A 279 -21.05 6.39 0.51
C PHE A 279 -19.53 6.38 0.42
N VAL A 280 -18.87 7.51 0.68
CA VAL A 280 -17.41 7.65 0.52
C VAL A 280 -16.65 6.93 1.63
N SER A 281 -17.12 7.02 2.89
CA SER A 281 -16.47 6.37 4.04
C SER A 281 -16.72 4.86 4.13
N GLY A 282 -17.74 4.36 3.44
CA GLY A 282 -18.13 2.96 3.40
C GLY A 282 -17.87 2.33 2.02
N PRO A 283 -18.88 2.25 1.13
CA PRO A 283 -18.79 1.51 -0.12
C PRO A 283 -17.60 1.89 -1.01
N LEU A 284 -17.33 3.18 -1.16
CA LEU A 284 -16.21 3.64 -2.01
C LEU A 284 -14.85 3.25 -1.42
N LEU A 285 -14.61 3.53 -0.13
CA LEU A 285 -13.35 3.20 0.53
C LEU A 285 -13.11 1.69 0.53
N TYR A 286 -14.10 0.93 1.00
CA TYR A 286 -13.93 -0.52 1.13
C TYR A 286 -13.90 -1.24 -0.21
N GLY A 287 -14.73 -0.82 -1.17
CA GLY A 287 -14.72 -1.36 -2.52
C GLY A 287 -13.40 -1.10 -3.25
N SER A 288 -12.86 0.12 -3.15
CA SER A 288 -11.56 0.46 -3.73
C SER A 288 -10.41 -0.30 -3.06
N THR A 289 -10.44 -0.44 -1.74
CA THR A 289 -9.42 -1.20 -1.00
C THR A 289 -9.46 -2.69 -1.35
N PHE A 290 -10.64 -3.28 -1.49
CA PHE A 290 -10.82 -4.67 -1.92
C PHE A 290 -10.31 -4.89 -3.35
N MET A 291 -10.70 -4.04 -4.30
CA MET A 291 -10.24 -4.12 -5.69
C MET A 291 -8.73 -3.92 -5.81
N LEU A 292 -8.17 -3.00 -5.00
CA LEU A 292 -6.72 -2.82 -4.89
C LEU A 292 -6.03 -4.12 -4.45
N GLY A 293 -6.52 -4.77 -3.40
CA GLY A 293 -5.98 -6.04 -2.92
C GLY A 293 -6.04 -7.14 -3.98
N LEU A 294 -7.17 -7.24 -4.69
CA LEU A 294 -7.35 -8.23 -5.77
C LEU A 294 -6.35 -8.02 -6.91
N LEU A 295 -6.24 -6.78 -7.42
CA LEU A 295 -5.30 -6.45 -8.49
C LEU A 295 -3.85 -6.71 -8.08
N LEU A 296 -3.47 -6.32 -6.85
CA LEU A 296 -2.14 -6.60 -6.32
C LEU A 296 -1.84 -8.11 -6.24
N GLY A 297 -2.82 -8.91 -5.88
CA GLY A 297 -2.67 -10.36 -5.86
C GLY A 297 -2.39 -10.93 -7.25
N VAL A 298 -3.14 -10.50 -8.24
CA VAL A 298 -2.96 -10.94 -9.64
C VAL A 298 -1.63 -10.43 -10.24
N LEU A 299 -1.11 -9.30 -9.77
CA LEU A 299 0.22 -8.80 -10.16
C LEU A 299 1.38 -9.57 -9.51
N CYS A 300 1.12 -10.46 -8.54
CA CYS A 300 2.13 -11.33 -7.90
C CYS A 300 2.43 -12.58 -8.75
N ASP A 301 2.75 -12.42 -10.01
CA ASP A 301 3.20 -13.51 -10.86
C ASP A 301 4.67 -13.88 -10.55
N ALA A 302 4.95 -15.18 -10.47
CA ALA A 302 6.30 -15.70 -10.20
C ALA A 302 7.33 -15.24 -11.23
N HIS A 303 6.94 -15.14 -12.50
CA HIS A 303 7.83 -14.68 -13.56
C HIS A 303 8.30 -13.24 -13.33
N LEU A 304 7.39 -12.36 -12.90
CA LEU A 304 7.73 -10.96 -12.59
C LEU A 304 8.56 -10.84 -11.31
N LEU A 305 8.29 -11.64 -10.28
CA LEU A 305 8.93 -11.51 -8.97
C LEU A 305 10.33 -12.12 -8.88
N LEU A 306 10.72 -12.95 -9.83
CA LEU A 306 12.06 -13.58 -9.87
C LEU A 306 13.17 -12.69 -10.45
N ASP A 307 12.85 -11.48 -10.93
CA ASP A 307 13.86 -10.54 -11.39
C ASP A 307 14.80 -10.17 -10.22
N PRO A 308 16.14 -10.29 -10.37
CA PRO A 308 17.10 -9.92 -9.34
C PRO A 308 16.96 -8.47 -8.82
N LYS A 309 16.43 -7.57 -9.62
CA LYS A 309 16.12 -6.19 -9.19
C LYS A 309 15.02 -6.18 -8.14
N ILE A 310 14.02 -7.04 -8.29
CA ILE A 310 12.87 -7.10 -7.38
C ILE A 310 13.28 -7.63 -6.01
N LEU A 311 14.23 -8.58 -5.96
CA LEU A 311 14.77 -9.04 -4.69
C LEU A 311 15.43 -7.90 -3.87
N LYS A 312 16.11 -6.97 -4.55
CA LYS A 312 16.64 -5.75 -3.92
C LYS A 312 15.51 -4.86 -3.37
N LEU A 313 14.44 -4.70 -4.14
CA LEU A 313 13.27 -3.91 -3.73
C LEU A 313 12.57 -4.53 -2.52
N LEU A 314 12.47 -5.87 -2.46
CA LEU A 314 11.94 -6.59 -1.30
C LEU A 314 12.74 -6.25 -0.03
N ILE A 315 14.06 -6.37 -0.07
CA ILE A 315 14.92 -6.08 1.08
C ILE A 315 14.81 -4.60 1.48
N LEU A 316 14.84 -3.69 0.51
CA LEU A 316 14.73 -2.25 0.76
C LEU A 316 13.38 -1.84 1.33
N GLY A 317 12.28 -2.40 0.84
CA GLY A 317 10.95 -2.13 1.36
C GLY A 317 10.78 -2.57 2.82
N MET A 318 11.29 -3.77 3.16
CA MET A 318 11.29 -4.26 4.54
C MET A 318 12.14 -3.36 5.45
N LEU A 319 13.33 -2.98 4.98
CA LEU A 319 14.23 -2.09 5.72
C LEU A 319 13.59 -0.71 5.94
N ALA A 320 12.94 -0.15 4.92
CA ALA A 320 12.27 1.13 4.98
C ALA A 320 11.20 1.17 6.09
N LEU A 321 10.32 0.17 6.12
CA LEU A 321 9.27 0.06 7.15
C LEU A 321 9.84 -0.20 8.55
N LEU A 322 10.88 -1.01 8.67
CA LEU A 322 11.55 -1.25 9.95
C LEU A 322 12.16 0.05 10.50
N LEU A 323 12.86 0.81 9.66
CA LEU A 323 13.47 2.08 10.03
C LEU A 323 12.41 3.13 10.40
N SER A 324 11.28 3.17 9.69
CA SER A 324 10.15 4.06 10.04
C SER A 324 9.52 3.68 11.38
N GLY A 325 9.32 2.39 11.63
CA GLY A 325 8.85 1.91 12.93
C GLY A 325 9.77 2.31 14.08
N ILE A 326 11.09 2.13 13.91
CA ILE A 326 12.09 2.55 14.90
C ILE A 326 12.08 4.07 15.05
N GLY A 327 12.01 4.82 13.96
CA GLY A 327 11.96 6.28 13.95
C GLY A 327 10.74 6.83 14.70
N GLY A 328 9.57 6.28 14.45
CA GLY A 328 8.35 6.64 15.18
C GLY A 328 8.45 6.38 16.69
N ILE A 329 9.01 5.23 17.08
CA ILE A 329 9.26 4.90 18.49
C ILE A 329 10.26 5.88 19.12
N LEU A 330 11.35 6.22 18.44
CA LEU A 330 12.32 7.21 18.90
C LEU A 330 11.68 8.59 19.10
N GLY A 331 10.84 9.04 18.16
CA GLY A 331 10.05 10.26 18.29
C GLY A 331 9.14 10.21 19.52
N GLY A 332 8.50 9.06 19.76
CA GLY A 332 7.70 8.82 20.96
C GLY A 332 8.51 8.93 22.26
N TYR A 333 9.74 8.39 22.31
CA TYR A 333 10.65 8.54 23.46
C TYR A 333 11.08 9.99 23.67
N ILE A 334 11.42 10.70 22.61
CA ILE A 334 11.78 12.14 22.71
C ILE A 334 10.61 12.91 23.32
N MET A 335 9.39 12.68 22.84
CA MET A 335 8.19 13.30 23.42
C MET A 335 7.95 12.90 24.88
N TYR A 336 8.25 11.65 25.25
CA TYR A 336 8.18 11.20 26.65
C TYR A 336 9.12 12.02 27.55
N TYR A 337 10.38 12.25 27.12
CA TYR A 337 11.32 13.08 27.89
C TYR A 337 10.90 14.57 27.92
N ILE A 338 10.46 15.14 26.80
CA ILE A 338 9.97 16.53 26.73
C ILE A 338 8.76 16.72 27.67
N LYS A 339 7.86 15.73 27.76
CA LYS A 339 6.67 15.75 28.62
C LYS A 339 6.93 15.24 30.03
N LYS A 340 8.18 15.11 30.45
CA LYS A 340 8.62 14.70 31.80
C LYS A 340 7.91 13.43 32.28
N GLY A 341 7.87 12.41 31.42
CA GLY A 341 7.30 11.10 31.74
C GLY A 341 5.78 10.97 31.56
N ASN A 342 5.07 12.01 31.17
CA ASN A 342 3.61 12.03 30.97
C ASN A 342 3.22 11.80 29.51
N TYR A 343 3.98 11.02 28.76
CA TYR A 343 3.71 10.70 27.36
C TYR A 343 3.98 9.21 27.10
N ASN A 344 3.08 8.56 26.39
CA ASN A 344 3.26 7.16 26.02
C ASN A 344 4.06 7.07 24.71
N PRO A 345 5.28 6.47 24.71
CA PRO A 345 6.09 6.38 23.51
C PRO A 345 5.45 5.63 22.33
N VAL A 346 4.50 4.75 22.60
CA VAL A 346 3.76 4.01 21.55
C VAL A 346 3.03 4.95 20.58
N ILE A 347 2.64 6.14 21.04
CA ILE A 347 1.94 7.12 20.20
C ILE A 347 2.79 7.59 19.01
N GLY A 348 4.13 7.58 19.13
CA GLY A 348 5.01 7.91 18.02
C GLY A 348 4.85 6.95 16.82
N LEU A 349 4.52 5.69 17.08
CA LEU A 349 4.23 4.70 16.05
C LEU A 349 2.80 4.83 15.50
N SER A 350 1.86 5.28 16.34
CA SER A 350 0.44 5.37 16.01
C SER A 350 0.13 6.37 14.87
N LEU A 351 0.99 7.38 14.66
CA LEU A 351 0.83 8.34 13.58
C LEU A 351 1.06 7.73 12.19
N ILE A 352 1.77 6.61 12.11
CA ILE A 352 1.99 5.87 10.86
C ILE A 352 0.77 4.98 10.54
N HIS A 353 0.00 4.60 11.55
CA HIS A 353 -1.08 3.60 11.45
C HIS A 353 -2.48 4.14 11.76
N ILE A 354 -2.61 5.42 12.00
CA ILE A 354 -3.93 6.04 12.10
C ILE A 354 -4.49 6.35 10.73
#